data_44ed7bcb3b155dbb641e572f12e746c8
#
_entry.id   44ed7bcb3b155dbb641e572f12e746c8
#
_cell.length_a   1.000
_cell.length_b   1.000
_cell.length_c   1.000
_cell.angle_alpha   90.00
_cell.angle_beta   90.00
_cell.angle_gamma   90.00
#
_symmetry.space_group_name_H-M   'P 1'
#
loop_
_entity.id
_entity.type
_entity.pdbx_description
1 polymer ?
#
loop_
_entity_poly.entity_id
_entity_poly.type
_entity_poly.pdbx_seq_one_letter_code
_entity_poly.pdbx_strand_id
1 'polypeptide(L)'
;MAAINNLALAKAIEELKIDGTKRQMDIHKQNASSYNGNYMAAEGKGIIFYTPSYCYGLGFGFDDTVCEQDLKAIEAELAARKIAQHLHLEITPFCNEAFIRVLQNKGYTFDHFLSVWILDTETWQEPARNPAAEIVTVDEFHSYDWAWTVALGISGDETATEEAMEAVRAFWEVSGNTAFLLKEGKEYAAGATIAIKGNLAEMFLTATLQAYRGKGYQNRLIEERIRFAKEQGCRYITVTTKPGTSSARNMERNGFALLYQRAILKSPPLTK
;
A
#
# COMPACT_ATOMS: atom_id res chain seq x y z
N MET A 1 0.68 -25.59 -7.61
CA MET A 1 1.29 -24.27 -7.39
C MET A 1 2.79 -24.46 -7.20
N ALA A 2 3.61 -24.09 -8.18
CA ALA A 2 5.07 -24.00 -7.95
C ALA A 2 5.25 -22.94 -6.85
N ALA A 3 5.97 -23.30 -5.79
CA ALA A 3 6.29 -22.39 -4.71
C ALA A 3 6.98 -21.16 -5.33
N ILE A 4 6.33 -20.01 -5.31
CA ILE A 4 6.91 -18.75 -5.77
C ILE A 4 7.89 -18.31 -4.68
N ASN A 5 8.95 -19.08 -4.51
CA ASN A 5 10.07 -18.75 -3.63
C ASN A 5 11.08 -17.93 -4.43
N ASN A 6 10.63 -16.78 -4.97
CA ASN A 6 11.42 -15.98 -5.87
C ASN A 6 11.77 -14.66 -5.21
N LEU A 7 12.99 -14.58 -4.67
CA LEU A 7 13.54 -13.35 -4.09
C LEU A 7 13.48 -12.18 -5.08
N ALA A 8 13.66 -12.43 -6.38
CA ALA A 8 13.57 -11.40 -7.41
C ALA A 8 12.14 -10.82 -7.50
N LEU A 9 11.11 -11.66 -7.41
CA LEU A 9 9.71 -11.19 -7.39
C LEU A 9 9.40 -10.40 -6.12
N ALA A 10 9.88 -10.86 -4.95
CA ALA A 10 9.71 -10.12 -3.70
C ALA A 10 10.38 -8.74 -3.78
N LYS A 11 11.60 -8.65 -4.31
CA LYS A 11 12.27 -7.36 -4.54
C LYS A 11 11.47 -6.47 -5.49
N ALA A 12 10.97 -7.00 -6.59
CA ALA A 12 10.16 -6.23 -7.54
C ALA A 12 8.86 -5.69 -6.90
N ILE A 13 8.22 -6.46 -6.01
CA ILE A 13 7.04 -6.04 -5.24
C ILE A 13 7.40 -4.88 -4.30
N GLU A 14 8.49 -5.01 -3.55
CA GLU A 14 8.94 -3.93 -2.66
C GLU A 14 9.36 -2.67 -3.44
N GLU A 15 10.05 -2.83 -4.57
CA GLU A 15 10.43 -1.72 -5.45
C GLU A 15 9.21 -0.99 -6.03
N LEU A 16 8.16 -1.71 -6.45
CA LEU A 16 6.92 -1.11 -6.93
C LEU A 16 6.29 -0.22 -5.85
N LYS A 17 6.20 -0.73 -4.62
CA LYS A 17 5.67 0.01 -3.47
C LYS A 17 6.52 1.24 -3.14
N ILE A 18 7.85 1.10 -3.09
CA ILE A 18 8.80 2.19 -2.81
C ILE A 18 8.67 3.30 -3.86
N ASP A 19 8.69 2.94 -5.14
CA ASP A 19 8.58 3.90 -6.25
C ASP A 19 7.25 4.64 -6.24
N GLY A 20 6.15 3.94 -5.97
CA GLY A 20 4.82 4.54 -5.83
C GLY A 20 4.77 5.54 -4.68
N THR A 21 5.31 5.17 -3.52
CA THR A 21 5.36 6.03 -2.34
C THR A 21 6.20 7.29 -2.58
N LYS A 22 7.39 7.16 -3.21
CA LYS A 22 8.22 8.32 -3.56
C LYS A 22 7.48 9.29 -4.46
N ARG A 23 6.89 8.80 -5.53
CA ARG A 23 6.15 9.64 -6.50
C ARG A 23 4.96 10.33 -5.86
N GLN A 24 4.22 9.65 -5.01
CA GLN A 24 3.13 10.27 -4.24
C GLN A 24 3.64 11.43 -3.37
N MET A 25 4.74 11.24 -2.63
CA MET A 25 5.32 12.29 -1.79
C MET A 25 5.84 13.48 -2.62
N ASP A 26 6.38 13.24 -3.82
CA ASP A 26 6.83 14.30 -4.72
C ASP A 26 5.63 15.11 -5.26
N ILE A 27 4.50 14.49 -5.54
CA ILE A 27 3.25 15.17 -5.92
C ILE A 27 2.78 16.09 -4.78
N HIS A 28 2.79 15.62 -3.52
CA HIS A 28 2.43 16.46 -2.38
C HIS A 28 3.32 17.70 -2.25
N LYS A 29 4.63 17.56 -2.49
CA LYS A 29 5.56 18.69 -2.48
C LYS A 29 5.26 19.70 -3.60
N GLN A 30 4.99 19.20 -4.82
CA GLN A 30 4.70 20.03 -6.00
C GLN A 30 3.39 20.80 -5.84
N ASN A 31 2.36 20.17 -5.29
CA ASN A 31 1.04 20.76 -5.12
C ASN A 31 0.92 21.64 -3.86
N ALA A 32 1.97 21.78 -3.07
CA ALA A 32 1.94 22.47 -1.77
C ALA A 32 0.76 22.01 -0.89
N SER A 33 0.44 20.71 -0.97
CA SER A 33 -0.68 20.08 -0.27
C SER A 33 -0.56 20.26 1.24
N SER A 34 -1.69 20.38 1.92
CA SER A 34 -1.78 20.40 3.39
C SER A 34 -1.26 19.11 4.04
N TYR A 35 -1.23 18.01 3.29
CA TYR A 35 -0.61 16.75 3.68
C TYR A 35 0.92 16.88 3.68
N ASN A 36 1.52 17.27 4.79
CA ASN A 36 2.96 17.48 4.97
C ASN A 36 3.79 16.16 4.91
N GLY A 37 3.48 15.28 3.95
CA GLY A 37 4.22 14.05 3.72
C GLY A 37 5.56 14.29 3.04
N ASN A 38 6.57 13.53 3.43
CA ASN A 38 7.91 13.58 2.85
C ASN A 38 8.61 12.23 2.97
N TYR A 39 9.78 12.10 2.35
CA TYR A 39 10.60 10.90 2.48
C TYR A 39 12.08 11.23 2.60
N MET A 40 12.83 10.28 3.17
CA MET A 40 14.28 10.23 3.17
C MET A 40 14.71 8.94 2.50
N ALA A 41 15.57 9.04 1.49
CA ALA A 41 16.17 7.86 0.87
C ALA A 41 17.45 7.50 1.64
N ALA A 42 17.56 6.24 2.05
CA ALA A 42 18.83 5.64 2.42
C ALA A 42 19.37 4.95 1.17
N GLU A 43 20.35 5.56 0.47
CA GLU A 43 20.85 5.05 -0.82
C GLU A 43 21.17 3.56 -0.77
N GLY A 44 20.53 2.77 -1.66
CA GLY A 44 20.71 1.32 -1.73
C GLY A 44 20.13 0.51 -0.58
N LYS A 45 19.50 1.13 0.43
CA LYS A 45 19.13 0.48 1.69
C LYS A 45 17.65 0.50 2.02
N GLY A 46 16.88 1.38 1.38
CA GLY A 46 15.46 1.56 1.62
C GLY A 46 15.02 3.01 1.60
N ILE A 47 13.80 3.25 1.98
CA ILE A 47 13.18 4.58 2.09
C ILE A 47 12.45 4.71 3.42
N ILE A 48 12.57 5.85 4.06
CA ILE A 48 11.72 6.26 5.18
C ILE A 48 10.74 7.31 4.66
N PHE A 49 9.46 7.02 4.67
CA PHE A 49 8.43 8.02 4.43
C PHE A 49 7.77 8.44 5.74
N TYR A 50 7.39 9.70 5.85
CA TYR A 50 6.89 10.25 7.09
C TYR A 50 5.91 11.40 6.88
N THR A 51 5.03 11.55 7.85
CA THR A 51 4.19 12.72 8.07
C THR A 51 4.41 13.22 9.49
N PRO A 52 3.80 14.32 9.92
CA PRO A 52 3.88 14.75 11.32
C PRO A 52 3.40 13.70 12.34
N SER A 53 2.55 12.75 11.93
CA SER A 53 1.90 11.79 12.83
C SER A 53 2.42 10.37 12.73
N TYR A 54 3.12 9.98 11.65
CA TYR A 54 3.64 8.63 11.49
C TYR A 54 4.91 8.58 10.64
N CYS A 55 5.67 7.51 10.79
CA CYS A 55 6.92 7.27 10.09
C CYS A 55 7.10 5.79 9.80
N TYR A 56 7.33 5.44 8.53
CA TYR A 56 7.51 4.07 8.07
C TYR A 56 8.74 3.93 7.20
N GLY A 57 9.45 2.81 7.38
CA GLY A 57 10.58 2.41 6.55
C GLY A 57 10.23 1.19 5.70
N LEU A 58 10.58 1.26 4.43
CA LEU A 58 10.35 0.24 3.41
C LEU A 58 11.65 -0.19 2.76
N GLY A 59 11.76 -1.47 2.37
CA GLY A 59 12.87 -2.01 1.58
C GLY A 59 14.15 -2.27 2.34
N PHE A 60 14.16 -2.21 3.67
CA PHE A 60 15.33 -2.49 4.49
C PHE A 60 15.62 -3.98 4.60
N GLY A 61 16.93 -4.34 4.56
CA GLY A 61 17.40 -5.67 4.86
C GLY A 61 17.41 -6.67 3.70
N PHE A 62 17.20 -6.23 2.45
CA PHE A 62 17.35 -7.11 1.27
C PHE A 62 18.80 -7.32 0.84
N ASP A 63 19.70 -6.50 1.30
CA ASP A 63 21.14 -6.61 1.11
C ASP A 63 21.87 -6.45 2.43
N ASP A 64 23.19 -6.77 2.42
CA ASP A 64 24.02 -6.77 3.63
C ASP A 64 24.58 -5.39 3.98
N THR A 65 24.15 -4.32 3.29
CA THR A 65 24.77 -3.00 3.41
C THR A 65 24.20 -2.15 4.54
N VAL A 66 23.02 -2.49 5.09
CA VAL A 66 22.43 -1.73 6.21
C VAL A 66 23.13 -2.08 7.51
N CYS A 67 23.74 -1.10 8.14
CA CYS A 67 24.42 -1.27 9.42
C CYS A 67 23.76 -0.45 10.55
N GLU A 68 24.21 -0.69 11.77
CA GLU A 68 23.70 0.01 12.95
C GLU A 68 23.89 1.54 12.87
N GLN A 69 24.99 2.01 12.25
CA GLN A 69 25.27 3.43 12.09
C GLN A 69 24.26 4.13 11.18
N ASP A 70 23.83 3.45 10.09
CA ASP A 70 22.81 4.00 9.19
C ASP A 70 21.49 4.19 9.91
N LEU A 71 21.07 3.21 10.70
CA LEU A 71 19.83 3.29 11.46
C LEU A 71 19.91 4.37 12.54
N LYS A 72 21.06 4.53 13.23
CA LYS A 72 21.30 5.63 14.18
C LYS A 72 21.20 7.01 13.51
N ALA A 73 21.75 7.16 12.31
CA ALA A 73 21.69 8.42 11.57
C ALA A 73 20.23 8.76 11.19
N ILE A 74 19.47 7.80 10.69
CA ILE A 74 18.06 7.95 10.36
C ILE A 74 17.25 8.36 11.62
N GLU A 75 17.41 7.63 12.71
CA GLU A 75 16.69 7.91 13.96
C GLU A 75 17.04 9.31 14.53
N ALA A 76 18.31 9.69 14.48
CA ALA A 76 18.75 11.01 14.93
C ALA A 76 18.14 12.14 14.08
N GLU A 77 18.06 11.96 12.76
CA GLU A 77 17.43 12.93 11.86
C GLU A 77 15.92 13.05 12.10
N LEU A 78 15.22 11.93 12.27
CA LEU A 78 13.80 11.90 12.60
C LEU A 78 13.52 12.59 13.93
N ALA A 79 14.35 12.34 14.95
CA ALA A 79 14.26 12.98 16.26
C ALA A 79 14.50 14.49 16.18
N ALA A 80 15.53 14.93 15.44
CA ALA A 80 15.85 16.34 15.24
C ALA A 80 14.72 17.12 14.54
N ARG A 81 14.03 16.48 13.62
CA ARG A 81 12.86 17.05 12.92
C ARG A 81 11.57 16.97 13.72
N LYS A 82 11.57 16.32 14.89
CA LYS A 82 10.38 16.06 15.71
C LYS A 82 9.26 15.34 14.94
N ILE A 83 9.66 14.46 14.04
CA ILE A 83 8.77 13.63 13.23
C ILE A 83 8.41 12.42 14.07
N ALA A 84 7.16 12.10 14.19
CA ALA A 84 6.59 10.93 14.83
C ALA A 84 7.35 10.41 16.09
N GLN A 85 6.63 9.82 17.00
CA GLN A 85 7.23 9.27 18.22
C GLN A 85 8.05 8.00 17.97
N HIS A 86 7.70 7.24 16.93
CA HIS A 86 8.30 5.95 16.62
C HIS A 86 8.52 5.78 15.11
N LEU A 87 9.60 5.07 14.77
CA LEU A 87 9.81 4.55 13.42
C LEU A 87 9.26 3.12 13.33
N HIS A 88 8.41 2.85 12.35
CA HIS A 88 7.95 1.51 12.00
C HIS A 88 8.71 1.01 10.78
N LEU A 89 9.31 -0.17 10.87
CA LEU A 89 10.00 -0.81 9.75
C LEU A 89 9.22 -2.02 9.25
N GLU A 90 8.93 -2.04 7.96
CA GLU A 90 8.38 -3.21 7.28
C GLU A 90 9.51 -4.18 6.92
N ILE A 91 9.57 -5.30 7.61
CA ILE A 91 10.61 -6.32 7.44
C ILE A 91 10.02 -7.52 6.70
N THR A 92 10.61 -7.86 5.57
CA THR A 92 10.24 -9.06 4.80
C THR A 92 10.94 -10.29 5.34
N PRO A 93 10.45 -11.51 5.06
CA PRO A 93 11.13 -12.75 5.44
C PRO A 93 12.47 -12.98 4.71
N PHE A 94 12.80 -12.15 3.71
CA PHE A 94 14.06 -12.18 2.96
C PHE A 94 15.10 -11.23 3.57
N CYS A 95 14.77 -10.56 4.67
CA CYS A 95 15.71 -9.71 5.39
C CYS A 95 16.87 -10.54 5.97
N ASN A 96 18.09 -10.03 5.84
CA ASN A 96 19.26 -10.71 6.39
C ASN A 96 19.26 -10.70 7.92
N GLU A 97 19.83 -11.76 8.51
CA GLU A 97 19.87 -11.94 9.97
C GLU A 97 20.69 -10.85 10.68
N ALA A 98 21.73 -10.31 10.05
CA ALA A 98 22.57 -9.27 10.66
C ALA A 98 21.75 -8.02 10.94
N PHE A 99 20.91 -7.62 10.00
CA PHE A 99 20.01 -6.46 10.21
C PHE A 99 18.96 -6.74 11.29
N ILE A 100 18.39 -7.94 11.32
CA ILE A 100 17.45 -8.32 12.40
C ILE A 100 18.12 -8.20 13.77
N ARG A 101 19.36 -8.65 13.91
CA ARG A 101 20.13 -8.52 15.17
C ARG A 101 20.37 -7.06 15.54
N VAL A 102 20.65 -6.19 14.57
CA VAL A 102 20.78 -4.75 14.81
C VAL A 102 19.48 -4.20 15.38
N LEU A 103 18.33 -4.53 14.80
CA LEU A 103 17.01 -4.08 15.27
C LEU A 103 16.73 -4.56 16.70
N GLN A 104 17.01 -5.84 16.98
CA GLN A 104 16.85 -6.41 18.32
C GLN A 104 17.73 -5.70 19.37
N ASN A 105 19.03 -5.48 19.05
CA ASN A 105 19.96 -4.80 19.96
C ASN A 105 19.56 -3.35 20.22
N LYS A 106 18.89 -2.69 19.27
CA LYS A 106 18.36 -1.34 19.41
C LYS A 106 17.01 -1.29 20.11
N GLY A 107 16.46 -2.42 20.51
CA GLY A 107 15.20 -2.51 21.26
C GLY A 107 13.96 -2.33 20.39
N TYR A 108 14.04 -2.59 19.07
CA TYR A 108 12.85 -2.67 18.23
C TYR A 108 11.97 -3.83 18.69
N THR A 109 10.68 -3.60 18.76
CA THR A 109 9.69 -4.58 19.19
C THR A 109 8.75 -4.93 18.05
N PHE A 110 8.25 -6.16 18.03
CA PHE A 110 7.22 -6.57 17.10
C PHE A 110 5.91 -5.81 17.37
N ASP A 111 5.28 -5.30 16.33
CA ASP A 111 3.98 -4.63 16.39
C ASP A 111 2.86 -5.51 15.79
N HIS A 112 2.92 -5.79 14.50
CA HIS A 112 1.94 -6.64 13.82
C HIS A 112 2.49 -7.26 12.52
N PHE A 113 1.69 -8.16 11.91
CA PHE A 113 1.96 -8.68 10.57
C PHE A 113 1.11 -8.00 9.49
N LEU A 114 1.68 -7.92 8.28
CA LEU A 114 0.96 -7.66 7.04
C LEU A 114 1.12 -8.87 6.11
N SER A 115 0.03 -9.35 5.53
CA SER A 115 0.02 -10.44 4.55
C SER A 115 0.15 -9.87 3.14
N VAL A 116 1.14 -10.34 2.39
CA VAL A 116 1.32 -10.06 0.97
C VAL A 116 0.75 -11.22 0.17
N TRP A 117 -0.28 -10.93 -0.61
CA TRP A 117 -0.98 -11.88 -1.46
C TRP A 117 -0.53 -11.74 -2.90
N ILE A 118 -0.61 -12.82 -3.66
CA ILE A 118 -0.28 -12.84 -5.10
C ILE A 118 -1.34 -13.62 -5.88
N LEU A 119 -1.65 -13.11 -7.06
CA LEU A 119 -2.45 -13.79 -8.07
C LEU A 119 -1.66 -13.90 -9.37
N ASP A 120 -1.63 -15.07 -9.97
CA ASP A 120 -1.21 -15.29 -11.36
C ASP A 120 -2.43 -15.13 -12.27
N THR A 121 -2.42 -14.10 -13.11
CA THR A 121 -3.56 -13.76 -13.97
C THR A 121 -3.91 -14.83 -15.00
N GLU A 122 -2.96 -15.72 -15.36
CA GLU A 122 -3.23 -16.83 -16.26
C GLU A 122 -4.09 -17.92 -15.61
N THR A 123 -4.05 -18.04 -14.28
CA THR A 123 -4.83 -19.01 -13.53
C THR A 123 -6.19 -18.49 -13.10
N TRP A 124 -6.41 -17.17 -13.21
CA TRP A 124 -7.65 -16.55 -12.77
C TRP A 124 -8.78 -16.83 -13.76
N GLN A 125 -9.88 -17.35 -13.21
CA GLN A 125 -11.12 -17.56 -13.95
C GLN A 125 -12.06 -16.39 -13.72
N GLU A 126 -12.40 -15.69 -14.79
CA GLU A 126 -13.28 -14.54 -14.71
C GLU A 126 -14.69 -14.95 -14.30
N PRO A 127 -15.22 -14.43 -13.18
CA PRO A 127 -16.60 -14.69 -12.80
C PRO A 127 -17.58 -14.00 -13.75
N ALA A 128 -18.81 -14.51 -13.81
CA ALA A 128 -19.88 -13.87 -14.59
C ALA A 128 -20.10 -12.42 -14.10
N ARG A 129 -20.17 -11.47 -15.04
CA ARG A 129 -20.40 -10.05 -14.71
C ARG A 129 -21.78 -9.89 -14.06
N ASN A 130 -21.77 -9.24 -12.89
CA ASN A 130 -23.02 -8.83 -12.24
C ASN A 130 -23.32 -7.36 -12.62
N PRO A 131 -24.43 -7.05 -13.34
CA PRO A 131 -24.70 -5.72 -13.83
C PRO A 131 -25.22 -4.73 -12.75
N ALA A 132 -25.39 -5.17 -11.50
CA ALA A 132 -26.09 -4.41 -10.46
C ALA A 132 -25.42 -3.10 -9.99
N ALA A 133 -24.17 -2.82 -10.40
CA ALA A 133 -23.50 -1.54 -10.12
C ALA A 133 -22.52 -1.19 -11.25
N GLU A 134 -22.40 0.07 -11.56
CA GLU A 134 -21.49 0.61 -12.55
C GLU A 134 -20.11 0.84 -11.92
N ILE A 135 -19.03 0.47 -12.63
CA ILE A 135 -17.66 0.83 -12.26
C ILE A 135 -17.11 1.70 -13.37
N VAL A 136 -16.62 2.87 -12.99
CA VAL A 136 -15.96 3.81 -13.91
C VAL A 136 -14.48 3.92 -13.59
N THR A 137 -13.65 3.99 -14.62
CA THR A 137 -12.25 4.41 -14.47
C THR A 137 -12.23 5.90 -14.17
N VAL A 138 -11.47 6.28 -13.15
CA VAL A 138 -11.40 7.66 -12.67
C VAL A 138 -10.58 8.49 -13.65
N ASP A 139 -11.18 9.54 -14.14
CA ASP A 139 -10.55 10.64 -14.88
C ASP A 139 -10.42 11.89 -13.99
N GLU A 140 -9.98 13.00 -14.53
CA GLU A 140 -9.82 14.25 -13.79
C GLU A 140 -11.14 14.72 -13.17
N PHE A 141 -12.26 14.56 -13.89
CA PHE A 141 -13.59 14.95 -13.41
C PHE A 141 -14.05 14.14 -12.19
N HIS A 142 -13.73 12.84 -12.16
CA HIS A 142 -14.11 11.94 -11.06
C HIS A 142 -13.05 11.83 -9.94
N SER A 143 -11.88 12.43 -10.10
CA SER A 143 -10.75 12.26 -9.18
C SER A 143 -11.07 12.72 -7.74
N TYR A 144 -11.82 13.79 -7.62
CA TYR A 144 -12.24 14.35 -6.33
C TYR A 144 -13.26 13.45 -5.63
N ASP A 145 -14.29 13.00 -6.34
CA ASP A 145 -15.32 12.09 -5.81
C ASP A 145 -14.73 10.77 -5.39
N TRP A 146 -13.77 10.23 -6.19
CA TRP A 146 -13.06 9.02 -5.82
C TRP A 146 -12.24 9.21 -4.55
N ALA A 147 -11.47 10.30 -4.45
CA ALA A 147 -10.62 10.57 -3.30
C ALA A 147 -11.44 10.71 -2.01
N TRP A 148 -12.56 11.45 -2.05
CA TRP A 148 -13.50 11.56 -0.94
C TRP A 148 -14.13 10.23 -0.57
N THR A 149 -14.61 9.44 -1.55
CA THR A 149 -15.20 8.12 -1.31
C THR A 149 -14.22 7.19 -0.60
N VAL A 150 -12.96 7.18 -1.05
CA VAL A 150 -11.91 6.34 -0.45
C VAL A 150 -11.52 6.85 0.94
N ALA A 151 -11.31 8.16 1.12
CA ALA A 151 -10.94 8.76 2.40
C ALA A 151 -12.01 8.52 3.46
N LEU A 152 -13.29 8.77 3.14
CA LEU A 152 -14.43 8.49 4.02
C LEU A 152 -14.54 7.00 4.37
N GLY A 153 -14.44 6.12 3.38
CA GLY A 153 -14.55 4.68 3.63
C GLY A 153 -13.39 4.10 4.47
N ILE A 154 -12.20 4.71 4.44
CA ILE A 154 -11.04 4.36 5.29
C ILE A 154 -11.24 4.90 6.71
N SER A 155 -11.72 6.14 6.87
CA SER A 155 -11.94 6.76 8.19
C SER A 155 -13.17 6.24 8.94
N GLY A 156 -14.04 5.51 8.27
CA GLY A 156 -15.31 5.01 8.83
C GLY A 156 -16.50 5.94 8.61
N ASP A 157 -16.46 6.76 7.57
CA ASP A 157 -17.53 7.62 7.04
C ASP A 157 -17.89 8.87 7.86
N GLU A 158 -17.26 9.11 9.03
CA GLU A 158 -17.70 10.20 9.88
C GLU A 158 -16.77 11.44 9.85
N THR A 159 -15.50 11.27 9.46
CA THR A 159 -14.49 12.32 9.70
C THR A 159 -13.34 12.35 8.69
N ALA A 160 -13.62 12.16 7.41
CA ALA A 160 -12.55 12.42 6.43
C ALA A 160 -12.26 13.93 6.39
N THR A 161 -10.99 14.28 6.54
CA THR A 161 -10.53 15.66 6.40
C THR A 161 -10.12 15.95 4.96
N GLU A 162 -10.08 17.22 4.57
CA GLU A 162 -9.55 17.63 3.27
C GLU A 162 -8.12 17.16 3.08
N GLU A 163 -7.30 17.21 4.15
CA GLU A 163 -5.95 16.66 4.16
C GLU A 163 -5.91 15.15 3.82
N ALA A 164 -6.81 14.36 4.40
CA ALA A 164 -6.90 12.93 4.11
C ALA A 164 -7.37 12.67 2.67
N MET A 165 -8.28 13.47 2.16
CA MET A 165 -8.73 13.41 0.77
C MET A 165 -7.60 13.76 -0.20
N GLU A 166 -6.85 14.84 0.06
CA GLU A 166 -5.68 15.23 -0.76
C GLU A 166 -4.60 14.14 -0.76
N ALA A 167 -4.35 13.53 0.42
CA ALA A 167 -3.42 12.42 0.53
C ALA A 167 -3.81 11.22 -0.36
N VAL A 168 -5.11 10.91 -0.43
CA VAL A 168 -5.63 9.87 -1.32
C VAL A 168 -5.56 10.31 -2.77
N ARG A 169 -5.94 11.55 -3.10
CA ARG A 169 -5.99 12.06 -4.47
C ARG A 169 -4.60 12.04 -5.13
N ALA A 170 -3.55 12.33 -4.39
CA ALA A 170 -2.18 12.29 -4.91
C ALA A 170 -1.80 10.92 -5.48
N PHE A 171 -2.37 9.81 -5.00
CA PHE A 171 -2.13 8.50 -5.60
C PHE A 171 -2.73 8.36 -7.01
N TRP A 172 -3.84 9.03 -7.31
CA TRP A 172 -4.39 9.06 -8.66
C TRP A 172 -3.46 9.79 -9.64
N GLU A 173 -2.76 10.83 -9.19
CA GLU A 173 -1.82 11.61 -10.02
C GLU A 173 -0.50 10.85 -10.31
N VAL A 174 -0.19 9.78 -9.56
CA VAL A 174 1.02 8.98 -9.81
C VAL A 174 0.91 8.23 -11.14
N SER A 175 1.84 8.49 -12.04
CA SER A 175 1.92 7.77 -13.33
C SER A 175 2.03 6.26 -13.14
N GLY A 176 1.23 5.50 -13.87
CA GLY A 176 1.11 4.04 -13.74
C GLY A 176 0.04 3.59 -12.75
N ASN A 177 -0.59 4.53 -12.03
CA ASN A 177 -1.76 4.24 -11.23
C ASN A 177 -3.05 4.43 -12.04
N THR A 178 -4.04 3.59 -11.75
CA THR A 178 -5.40 3.71 -12.25
C THR A 178 -6.37 3.54 -11.10
N ALA A 179 -7.31 4.45 -10.96
CA ALA A 179 -8.33 4.41 -9.92
C ALA A 179 -9.69 4.03 -10.52
N PHE A 180 -10.52 3.40 -9.69
CA PHE A 180 -11.86 2.93 -10.04
C PHE A 180 -12.86 3.42 -9.02
N LEU A 181 -14.01 3.85 -9.49
CA LEU A 181 -15.11 4.33 -8.68
C LEU A 181 -16.36 3.53 -8.99
N LEU A 182 -16.99 2.95 -7.96
CA LEU A 182 -18.19 2.13 -8.09
C LEU A 182 -19.41 2.96 -7.69
N LYS A 183 -20.43 2.96 -8.56
CA LYS A 183 -21.71 3.65 -8.39
C LYS A 183 -22.84 2.67 -8.07
N GLU A 184 -23.71 3.04 -7.17
CA GLU A 184 -25.04 2.46 -6.97
C GLU A 184 -26.08 3.53 -7.28
N GLY A 185 -26.71 3.44 -8.43
CA GLY A 185 -27.58 4.51 -8.94
C GLY A 185 -26.79 5.79 -9.22
N LYS A 186 -27.12 6.86 -8.50
CA LYS A 186 -26.44 8.17 -8.64
C LYS A 186 -25.31 8.38 -7.62
N GLU A 187 -25.19 7.50 -6.62
CA GLU A 187 -24.28 7.67 -5.49
C GLU A 187 -22.99 6.87 -5.70
N TYR A 188 -21.88 7.41 -5.24
CA TYR A 188 -20.60 6.70 -5.17
C TYR A 188 -20.56 5.85 -3.90
N ALA A 189 -20.30 4.56 -4.06
CA ALA A 189 -20.38 3.59 -2.98
C ALA A 189 -19.03 3.02 -2.53
N ALA A 190 -18.07 2.95 -3.45
CA ALA A 190 -16.75 2.36 -3.19
C ALA A 190 -15.72 2.86 -4.19
N GLY A 191 -14.45 2.89 -3.77
CA GLY A 191 -13.33 3.25 -4.63
C GLY A 191 -12.13 2.32 -4.43
N ALA A 192 -11.27 2.23 -5.42
CA ALA A 192 -10.07 1.38 -5.39
C ALA A 192 -9.00 1.87 -6.35
N THR A 193 -7.76 1.43 -6.15
CA THR A 193 -6.61 1.77 -7.01
C THR A 193 -5.80 0.54 -7.36
N ILE A 194 -5.13 0.61 -8.50
CA ILE A 194 -4.11 -0.33 -8.93
C ILE A 194 -2.91 0.44 -9.49
N ALA A 195 -1.70 0.00 -9.15
CA ALA A 195 -0.45 0.46 -9.76
C ALA A 195 0.10 -0.62 -10.69
N ILE A 196 0.67 -0.22 -11.84
CA ILE A 196 1.28 -1.14 -12.80
C ILE A 196 2.71 -0.72 -13.10
N LYS A 197 3.62 -1.72 -13.07
CA LYS A 197 5.02 -1.59 -13.50
C LYS A 197 5.44 -2.85 -14.23
N GLY A 198 5.61 -2.76 -15.55
CA GLY A 198 5.91 -3.92 -16.39
C GLY A 198 4.80 -4.96 -16.34
N ASN A 199 5.14 -6.18 -15.96
CA ASN A 199 4.21 -7.30 -15.83
C ASN A 199 3.67 -7.53 -14.40
N LEU A 200 3.93 -6.59 -13.48
CA LEU A 200 3.49 -6.63 -12.09
C LEU A 200 2.50 -5.51 -11.80
N ALA A 201 1.43 -5.85 -11.09
CA ALA A 201 0.47 -4.89 -10.56
C ALA A 201 0.36 -4.98 -9.04
N GLU A 202 0.04 -3.87 -8.38
CA GLU A 202 -0.31 -3.81 -6.96
C GLU A 202 -1.68 -3.18 -6.75
N MET A 203 -2.57 -3.86 -6.05
CA MET A 203 -3.86 -3.32 -5.63
C MET A 203 -3.76 -2.68 -4.25
N PHE A 204 -4.25 -1.46 -4.11
CA PHE A 204 -4.24 -0.73 -2.85
C PHE A 204 -5.40 0.28 -2.76
N LEU A 205 -5.49 1.04 -1.66
CA LEU A 205 -6.52 2.06 -1.43
C LEU A 205 -7.93 1.59 -1.82
N THR A 206 -8.38 0.48 -1.25
CA THR A 206 -9.74 -0.01 -1.47
C THR A 206 -10.62 0.30 -0.28
N ALA A 207 -11.71 1.02 -0.49
CA ALA A 207 -12.68 1.33 0.53
C ALA A 207 -14.12 1.23 0.01
N THR A 208 -15.04 0.85 0.90
CA THR A 208 -16.49 0.87 0.66
C THR A 208 -17.13 1.66 1.79
N LEU A 209 -17.94 2.65 1.45
CA LEU A 209 -18.67 3.45 2.41
C LEU A 209 -19.57 2.57 3.27
N GLN A 210 -19.75 2.92 4.54
CA GLN A 210 -20.42 2.08 5.54
C GLN A 210 -21.84 1.70 5.12
N ALA A 211 -22.60 2.64 4.58
CA ALA A 211 -23.97 2.41 4.10
C ALA A 211 -24.06 1.36 2.96
N TYR A 212 -22.94 1.09 2.28
CA TYR A 212 -22.87 0.19 1.12
C TYR A 212 -22.11 -1.11 1.41
N ARG A 213 -21.66 -1.33 2.65
CA ARG A 213 -20.99 -2.57 3.05
C ARG A 213 -21.94 -3.76 3.01
N GLY A 214 -21.37 -4.96 2.85
CA GLY A 214 -22.17 -6.20 2.76
C GLY A 214 -22.79 -6.49 1.40
N LYS A 215 -22.75 -5.55 0.44
CA LYS A 215 -23.33 -5.69 -0.91
C LYS A 215 -22.35 -6.30 -1.95
N GLY A 216 -21.16 -6.72 -1.53
CA GLY A 216 -20.17 -7.36 -2.42
C GLY A 216 -19.33 -6.39 -3.27
N TYR A 217 -19.43 -5.07 -3.06
CA TYR A 217 -18.76 -4.07 -3.90
C TYR A 217 -17.24 -4.13 -3.86
N GLN A 218 -16.66 -4.51 -2.72
CA GLN A 218 -15.22 -4.74 -2.64
C GLN A 218 -14.77 -5.87 -3.59
N ASN A 219 -15.51 -6.99 -3.66
CA ASN A 219 -15.19 -8.08 -4.57
C ASN A 219 -15.28 -7.64 -6.03
N ARG A 220 -16.29 -6.86 -6.38
CA ARG A 220 -16.43 -6.32 -7.75
C ARG A 220 -15.28 -5.42 -8.15
N LEU A 221 -14.80 -4.57 -7.23
CA LEU A 221 -13.61 -3.74 -7.47
C LEU A 221 -12.33 -4.59 -7.55
N ILE A 222 -12.25 -5.74 -6.85
CA ILE A 222 -11.15 -6.69 -6.99
C ILE A 222 -11.19 -7.31 -8.39
N GLU A 223 -12.32 -7.85 -8.81
CA GLU A 223 -12.53 -8.48 -10.12
C GLU A 223 -12.22 -7.50 -11.27
N GLU A 224 -12.69 -6.25 -11.16
CA GLU A 224 -12.42 -5.23 -12.18
C GLU A 224 -10.93 -4.92 -12.31
N ARG A 225 -10.23 -4.78 -11.19
CA ARG A 225 -8.78 -4.54 -11.21
C ARG A 225 -7.98 -5.74 -11.71
N ILE A 226 -8.43 -6.98 -11.43
CA ILE A 226 -7.80 -8.18 -12.01
C ILE A 226 -7.96 -8.18 -13.53
N ARG A 227 -9.16 -7.90 -14.02
CA ARG A 227 -9.46 -7.80 -15.46
C ARG A 227 -8.59 -6.73 -16.12
N PHE A 228 -8.58 -5.53 -15.56
CA PHE A 228 -7.76 -4.42 -16.04
C PHE A 228 -6.27 -4.79 -16.08
N ALA A 229 -5.72 -5.34 -15.02
CA ALA A 229 -4.32 -5.76 -14.98
C ALA A 229 -4.00 -6.80 -16.06
N LYS A 230 -4.88 -7.78 -16.28
CA LYS A 230 -4.74 -8.79 -17.31
C LYS A 230 -4.76 -8.18 -18.71
N GLU A 231 -5.66 -7.23 -18.98
CA GLU A 231 -5.74 -6.48 -20.24
C GLU A 231 -4.47 -5.63 -20.49
N GLN A 232 -3.84 -5.13 -19.42
CA GLN A 232 -2.56 -4.41 -19.48
C GLN A 232 -1.33 -5.34 -19.58
N GLY A 233 -1.53 -6.67 -19.67
CA GLY A 233 -0.46 -7.66 -19.80
C GLY A 233 0.27 -8.00 -18.50
N CYS A 234 -0.29 -7.65 -17.34
CA CYS A 234 0.31 -8.03 -16.06
C CYS A 234 0.17 -9.54 -15.83
N ARG A 235 1.29 -10.19 -15.54
CA ARG A 235 1.32 -11.61 -15.15
C ARG A 235 0.95 -11.80 -13.69
N TYR A 236 1.42 -10.92 -12.82
CA TYR A 236 1.23 -11.03 -11.39
C TYR A 236 0.53 -9.80 -10.82
N ILE A 237 -0.39 -10.05 -9.90
CA ILE A 237 -1.06 -9.00 -9.12
C ILE A 237 -0.79 -9.26 -7.66
N THR A 238 -0.39 -8.22 -6.92
CA THR A 238 -0.16 -8.27 -5.48
C THR A 238 -1.12 -7.36 -4.73
N VAL A 239 -1.33 -7.66 -3.47
CA VAL A 239 -2.08 -6.85 -2.54
C VAL A 239 -1.62 -7.11 -1.12
N THR A 240 -1.60 -6.08 -0.29
CA THR A 240 -1.25 -6.18 1.13
C THR A 240 -2.48 -6.01 2.00
N THR A 241 -2.66 -6.91 2.98
CA THR A 241 -3.77 -6.83 3.94
C THR A 241 -3.31 -7.13 5.36
N LYS A 242 -4.08 -6.70 6.36
CA LYS A 242 -3.90 -7.22 7.72
C LYS A 242 -4.45 -8.65 7.80
N PRO A 243 -3.73 -9.60 8.47
CA PRO A 243 -4.22 -10.96 8.69
C PRO A 243 -5.57 -10.99 9.41
N GLY A 244 -6.41 -11.97 9.08
CA GLY A 244 -7.70 -12.21 9.75
C GLY A 244 -8.82 -11.21 9.41
N THR A 245 -8.57 -10.23 8.54
CA THR A 245 -9.58 -9.23 8.13
C THR A 245 -10.51 -9.75 7.04
N SER A 246 -11.61 -9.02 6.82
CA SER A 246 -12.51 -9.27 5.66
C SER A 246 -11.76 -9.10 4.34
N SER A 247 -10.80 -8.18 4.27
CA SER A 247 -9.97 -7.96 3.10
C SER A 247 -9.12 -9.19 2.79
N ALA A 248 -8.47 -9.80 3.79
CA ALA A 248 -7.72 -11.04 3.62
C ALA A 248 -8.61 -12.18 3.08
N ARG A 249 -9.80 -12.39 3.67
CA ARG A 249 -10.76 -13.39 3.19
C ARG A 249 -11.24 -13.13 1.74
N ASN A 250 -11.36 -11.87 1.34
CA ASN A 250 -11.71 -11.53 -0.03
C ASN A 250 -10.57 -11.88 -1.00
N MET A 251 -9.31 -11.75 -0.60
CA MET A 251 -8.18 -12.20 -1.44
C MET A 251 -8.24 -13.70 -1.68
N GLU A 252 -8.43 -14.51 -0.63
CA GLU A 252 -8.58 -15.96 -0.74
C GLU A 252 -9.73 -16.34 -1.70
N ARG A 253 -10.89 -15.71 -1.55
CA ARG A 253 -12.08 -15.96 -2.39
C ARG A 253 -11.85 -15.64 -3.87
N ASN A 254 -11.01 -14.64 -4.16
CA ASN A 254 -10.67 -14.24 -5.53
C ASN A 254 -9.44 -14.99 -6.09
N GLY A 255 -8.98 -16.04 -5.40
CA GLY A 255 -7.93 -16.92 -5.90
C GLY A 255 -6.51 -16.44 -5.63
N PHE A 256 -6.32 -15.40 -4.82
CA PHE A 256 -4.99 -15.00 -4.36
C PHE A 256 -4.43 -16.04 -3.39
N ALA A 257 -3.14 -16.33 -3.52
CA ALA A 257 -2.36 -17.12 -2.58
C ALA A 257 -1.53 -16.21 -1.66
N LEU A 258 -1.36 -16.60 -0.41
CA LEU A 258 -0.43 -15.93 0.48
C LEU A 258 1.00 -16.15 -0.04
N LEU A 259 1.71 -15.06 -0.36
CA LEU A 259 3.09 -15.12 -0.83
C LEU A 259 4.08 -15.11 0.33
N TYR A 260 3.99 -14.10 1.20
CA TYR A 260 4.74 -13.97 2.44
C TYR A 260 4.04 -13.01 3.40
N GLN A 261 4.60 -12.89 4.60
CA GLN A 261 4.18 -11.87 5.57
C GLN A 261 5.34 -10.91 5.83
N ARG A 262 5.03 -9.61 5.94
CA ARG A 262 5.94 -8.60 6.48
C ARG A 262 5.70 -8.51 7.98
N ALA A 263 6.78 -8.49 8.77
CA ALA A 263 6.72 -8.12 10.17
C ALA A 263 6.89 -6.60 10.28
N ILE A 264 6.01 -5.93 10.99
CA ILE A 264 6.17 -4.53 11.33
C ILE A 264 6.87 -4.46 12.69
N LEU A 265 8.06 -3.86 12.69
CA LEU A 265 8.83 -3.61 13.89
C LEU A 265 8.77 -2.13 14.24
N LYS A 266 8.59 -1.84 15.52
CA LYS A 266 8.46 -0.49 16.07
C LYS A 266 9.70 -0.14 16.88
N SER A 267 10.30 1.03 16.62
CA SER A 267 11.43 1.53 17.39
C SER A 267 11.03 1.87 18.83
N PRO A 268 12.00 1.92 19.76
CA PRO A 268 11.84 2.74 20.96
C PRO A 268 11.42 4.18 20.61
N PRO A 269 10.93 4.98 21.59
CA PRO A 269 10.67 6.39 21.34
C PRO A 269 11.90 7.11 20.78
N LEU A 270 11.72 7.85 19.66
CA LEU A 270 12.79 8.60 18.99
C LEU A 270 13.18 9.87 19.75
N THR A 271 12.26 10.42 20.52
CA THR A 271 12.47 11.57 21.40
C THR A 271 12.26 11.15 22.85
N LYS A 272 13.19 11.50 23.71
CA LYS A 272 13.03 11.38 25.17
C LYS A 272 12.20 12.53 25.73
#